data_23988ad89abd5f4dc4c7c86ea21bc426
#
_entry.id   23988ad89abd5f4dc4c7c86ea21bc426
#
_cell.length_a   1.000
_cell.length_b   1.000
_cell.length_c   1.000
_cell.angle_alpha   90.00
_cell.angle_beta   90.00
_cell.angle_gamma   90.00
#
_symmetry.space_group_name_H-M   'P 1'
#
loop_
_entity.id
_entity.type
_entity.pdbx_description
1 polymer ?
#
loop_
_entity_poly.entity_id
_entity_poly.type
_entity_poly.pdbx_seq_one_letter_code
_entity_poly.pdbx_strand_id
1 'polypeptide(L)'
;MAVEDPSPEIKEKVERALVVFREFSTKVADKVKGIKVDDILEGGVNPYLFASLGVKDFEDVAYFFVQKRVERSLGTSFGSVIEEFLRELLGGKSGKDYPGCMGRGAKQWVCWWDIVIEGEYKEGGTTFRGRVVSVKSGPANINKDILSEFAREAAQAEGQGYRPYLALTYGPRAFNVVNTLRESLRVAGARVDDPGHYVLVGRKVYEVLLGQSIYDYVIKRASEIGVRVDLRALIDEKVQEITEQLRKQYKDVNELLRQLS
;
A
#
# COMPACT_ATOMS: atom_id res chain seq x y z
N MET A 1 -28.53 -3.38 4.68
CA MET A 1 -28.53 -1.95 5.01
C MET A 1 -28.28 -1.21 3.71
N ALA A 2 -29.15 -0.27 3.34
CA ALA A 2 -28.89 0.59 2.19
C ALA A 2 -27.63 1.42 2.50
N VAL A 3 -26.66 1.40 1.62
CA VAL A 3 -25.47 2.25 1.72
C VAL A 3 -25.99 3.66 1.42
N GLU A 4 -25.95 4.54 2.42
CA GLU A 4 -26.28 5.95 2.19
C GLU A 4 -25.33 6.53 1.15
N ASP A 5 -25.91 7.21 0.18
CA ASP A 5 -25.12 7.86 -0.89
C ASP A 5 -24.31 9.02 -0.25
N PRO A 6 -22.98 9.12 -0.48
CA PRO A 6 -22.16 10.16 0.14
C PRO A 6 -22.66 11.56 -0.22
N SER A 7 -22.44 12.53 0.68
CA SER A 7 -22.77 13.92 0.42
C SER A 7 -22.05 14.46 -0.84
N PRO A 8 -22.58 15.48 -1.52
CA PRO A 8 -21.93 16.08 -2.70
C PRO A 8 -20.48 16.51 -2.43
N GLU A 9 -20.20 17.08 -1.25
CA GLU A 9 -18.86 17.49 -0.85
C GLU A 9 -17.91 16.30 -0.74
N ILE A 10 -18.35 15.20 -0.15
CA ILE A 10 -17.54 13.99 -0.02
C ILE A 10 -17.31 13.35 -1.40
N LYS A 11 -18.32 13.33 -2.27
CA LYS A 11 -18.16 12.85 -3.64
C LYS A 11 -17.07 13.62 -4.38
N GLU A 12 -17.07 14.95 -4.27
CA GLU A 12 -16.05 15.80 -4.89
C GLU A 12 -14.64 15.50 -4.31
N LYS A 13 -14.51 15.33 -3.00
CA LYS A 13 -13.24 14.94 -2.36
C LYS A 13 -12.75 13.59 -2.86
N VAL A 14 -13.64 12.60 -2.98
CA VAL A 14 -13.32 11.27 -3.53
C VAL A 14 -12.83 11.38 -4.98
N GLU A 15 -13.55 12.11 -5.83
CA GLU A 15 -13.16 12.26 -7.25
C GLU A 15 -11.78 12.93 -7.40
N ARG A 16 -11.46 13.93 -6.59
CA ARG A 16 -10.13 14.54 -6.55
C ARG A 16 -9.06 13.55 -6.11
N ALA A 17 -9.30 12.83 -5.02
CA ALA A 17 -8.35 11.84 -4.50
C ALA A 17 -8.14 10.67 -5.47
N LEU A 18 -9.16 10.26 -6.23
CA LEU A 18 -9.06 9.16 -7.21
C LEU A 18 -8.16 9.46 -8.41
N VAL A 19 -7.72 10.69 -8.61
CA VAL A 19 -6.70 11.03 -9.63
C VAL A 19 -5.43 10.22 -9.42
N VAL A 20 -5.05 9.96 -8.17
CA VAL A 20 -3.88 9.16 -7.80
C VAL A 20 -3.98 7.72 -8.35
N PHE A 21 -5.16 7.09 -8.30
CA PHE A 21 -5.37 5.75 -8.88
C PHE A 21 -5.27 5.75 -10.41
N ARG A 22 -5.71 6.83 -11.05
CA ARG A 22 -5.60 6.96 -12.51
C ARG A 22 -4.15 7.05 -12.96
N GLU A 23 -3.37 7.87 -12.28
CA GLU A 23 -1.93 7.97 -12.52
C GLU A 23 -1.20 6.66 -12.23
N PHE A 24 -1.59 5.97 -11.14
CA PHE A 24 -1.05 4.66 -10.82
C PHE A 24 -1.29 3.64 -11.93
N SER A 25 -2.53 3.55 -12.45
CA SER A 25 -2.87 2.63 -13.54
C SER A 25 -2.02 2.87 -14.78
N THR A 26 -1.79 4.14 -15.12
CA THR A 26 -0.91 4.52 -16.24
C THR A 26 0.55 4.11 -15.97
N LYS A 27 1.07 4.43 -14.78
CA LYS A 27 2.44 4.05 -14.38
C LYS A 27 2.65 2.53 -14.38
N VAL A 28 1.64 1.74 -14.00
CA VAL A 28 1.70 0.27 -14.06
C VAL A 28 1.78 -0.20 -15.51
N ALA A 29 0.93 0.34 -16.39
CA ALA A 29 0.95 0.00 -17.82
C ALA A 29 2.32 0.29 -18.44
N ASP A 30 2.90 1.46 -18.15
CA ASP A 30 4.22 1.85 -18.63
C ASP A 30 5.32 0.94 -18.13
N LYS A 31 5.25 0.52 -16.84
CA LYS A 31 6.19 -0.44 -16.26
C LYS A 31 6.12 -1.80 -16.92
N VAL A 32 4.90 -2.31 -17.21
CA VAL A 32 4.73 -3.59 -17.92
C VAL A 32 5.34 -3.50 -19.31
N LYS A 33 5.03 -2.44 -20.07
CA LYS A 33 5.60 -2.20 -21.40
C LYS A 33 7.14 -2.08 -21.37
N GLY A 34 7.67 -1.50 -20.30
CA GLY A 34 9.12 -1.30 -20.11
C GLY A 34 9.91 -2.53 -19.72
N ILE A 35 9.29 -3.69 -19.43
CA ILE A 35 9.99 -4.93 -19.12
C ILE A 35 10.75 -5.41 -20.35
N LYS A 36 12.04 -5.77 -20.19
CA LYS A 36 12.93 -6.22 -21.25
C LYS A 36 13.47 -7.62 -20.98
N VAL A 37 13.89 -8.32 -22.03
CA VAL A 37 14.54 -9.61 -21.90
C VAL A 37 15.85 -9.51 -21.12
N ASP A 38 16.58 -8.40 -21.26
CA ASP A 38 17.85 -8.17 -20.54
C ASP A 38 17.65 -8.19 -19.01
N ASP A 39 16.48 -7.77 -18.52
CA ASP A 39 16.14 -7.85 -17.08
C ASP A 39 16.13 -9.30 -16.54
N ILE A 40 15.91 -10.29 -17.41
CA ILE A 40 16.03 -11.73 -17.06
C ILE A 40 17.48 -12.07 -16.80
N LEU A 41 18.38 -11.61 -17.67
CA LEU A 41 19.81 -11.88 -17.62
C LEU A 41 20.47 -11.17 -16.43
N GLU A 42 19.99 -10.00 -16.06
CA GLU A 42 20.47 -9.22 -14.92
C GLU A 42 20.02 -9.76 -13.54
N GLY A 43 19.66 -11.04 -13.46
CA GLY A 43 19.28 -11.72 -12.21
C GLY A 43 17.78 -11.68 -11.89
N GLY A 44 16.95 -11.42 -12.88
CA GLY A 44 15.49 -11.47 -12.74
C GLY A 44 14.93 -12.87 -12.49
N VAL A 45 15.69 -13.91 -12.83
CA VAL A 45 15.31 -15.33 -12.72
C VAL A 45 16.36 -16.09 -11.93
N ASN A 46 15.89 -16.96 -11.03
CA ASN A 46 16.76 -17.89 -10.32
C ASN A 46 16.79 -19.24 -11.08
N PRO A 47 17.94 -19.64 -11.66
CA PRO A 47 18.03 -20.85 -12.49
C PRO A 47 17.66 -22.12 -11.71
N TYR A 48 18.05 -22.24 -10.44
CA TYR A 48 17.71 -23.40 -9.61
C TYR A 48 16.20 -23.52 -9.38
N LEU A 49 15.52 -22.40 -9.17
CA LEU A 49 14.05 -22.37 -9.00
C LEU A 49 13.38 -22.89 -10.28
N PHE A 50 13.76 -22.37 -11.44
CA PHE A 50 13.17 -22.77 -12.72
C PHE A 50 13.41 -24.23 -13.05
N ALA A 51 14.65 -24.72 -12.81
CA ALA A 51 14.97 -26.14 -12.96
C ALA A 51 14.14 -27.02 -12.03
N SER A 52 13.97 -26.62 -10.76
CA SER A 52 13.18 -27.38 -9.77
C SER A 52 11.68 -27.39 -10.05
N LEU A 53 11.16 -26.37 -10.70
CA LEU A 53 9.75 -26.28 -11.14
C LEU A 53 9.49 -27.01 -12.45
N GLY A 54 10.54 -27.54 -13.11
CA GLY A 54 10.44 -28.25 -14.37
C GLY A 54 10.00 -27.35 -15.54
N VAL A 55 10.37 -26.08 -15.51
CA VAL A 55 10.13 -25.12 -16.61
C VAL A 55 10.87 -25.60 -17.86
N LYS A 56 10.15 -25.83 -18.96
CA LYS A 56 10.68 -26.48 -20.17
C LYS A 56 10.66 -25.61 -21.42
N ASP A 57 9.88 -24.54 -21.42
CA ASP A 57 9.78 -23.65 -22.56
C ASP A 57 9.95 -22.17 -22.20
N PHE A 58 10.20 -21.34 -23.20
CA PHE A 58 10.43 -19.91 -23.03
C PHE A 58 9.18 -19.13 -22.64
N GLU A 59 8.00 -19.65 -22.95
CA GLU A 59 6.74 -19.01 -22.58
C GLU A 59 6.54 -19.07 -21.07
N ASP A 60 6.82 -20.23 -20.46
CA ASP A 60 6.80 -20.39 -18.99
C ASP A 60 7.81 -19.43 -18.32
N VAL A 61 9.05 -19.34 -18.86
CA VAL A 61 10.06 -18.42 -18.33
C VAL A 61 9.57 -16.99 -18.40
N ALA A 62 9.08 -16.57 -19.57
CA ALA A 62 8.58 -15.21 -19.79
C ALA A 62 7.38 -14.91 -18.87
N TYR A 63 6.44 -15.84 -18.76
CA TYR A 63 5.24 -15.71 -17.92
C TYR A 63 5.62 -15.50 -16.46
N PHE A 64 6.41 -16.39 -15.86
CA PHE A 64 6.84 -16.27 -14.46
C PHE A 64 7.63 -14.99 -14.22
N PHE A 65 8.50 -14.62 -15.15
CA PHE A 65 9.29 -13.41 -15.02
C PHE A 65 8.43 -12.14 -15.05
N VAL A 66 7.55 -12.00 -16.04
CA VAL A 66 6.67 -10.85 -16.17
C VAL A 66 5.73 -10.75 -14.97
N GLN A 67 5.10 -11.86 -14.56
CA GLN A 67 4.22 -11.89 -13.39
C GLN A 67 4.96 -11.41 -12.12
N LYS A 68 6.14 -11.94 -11.84
CA LYS A 68 6.95 -11.55 -10.68
C LYS A 68 7.31 -10.05 -10.70
N ARG A 69 7.65 -9.50 -11.86
CA ARG A 69 7.97 -8.07 -12.01
C ARG A 69 6.74 -7.20 -11.78
N VAL A 70 5.60 -7.58 -12.33
CA VAL A 70 4.34 -6.88 -12.15
C VAL A 70 3.91 -6.92 -10.68
N GLU A 71 3.87 -8.10 -10.05
CA GLU A 71 3.50 -8.27 -8.65
C GLU A 71 4.36 -7.42 -7.71
N ARG A 72 5.69 -7.49 -7.89
CA ARG A 72 6.62 -6.68 -7.09
C ARG A 72 6.38 -5.17 -7.29
N SER A 73 6.13 -4.75 -8.53
CA SER A 73 5.87 -3.35 -8.84
C SER A 73 4.56 -2.87 -8.23
N LEU A 74 3.50 -3.69 -8.32
CA LEU A 74 2.21 -3.39 -7.71
C LEU A 74 2.31 -3.30 -6.19
N GLY A 75 2.91 -4.28 -5.53
CA GLY A 75 3.05 -4.33 -4.08
C GLY A 75 3.82 -3.13 -3.52
N THR A 76 4.93 -2.75 -4.15
CA THR A 76 5.76 -1.64 -3.69
C THR A 76 5.12 -0.28 -3.97
N SER A 77 4.50 -0.10 -5.15
CA SER A 77 3.97 1.21 -5.57
C SER A 77 2.58 1.48 -4.98
N PHE A 78 1.77 0.46 -4.75
CA PHE A 78 0.39 0.64 -4.27
C PHE A 78 0.33 1.18 -2.83
N GLY A 79 1.32 0.84 -1.99
CA GLY A 79 1.42 1.42 -0.64
C GLY A 79 1.42 2.94 -0.67
N SER A 80 2.32 3.54 -1.45
CA SER A 80 2.41 4.99 -1.59
C SER A 80 1.16 5.62 -2.21
N VAL A 81 0.53 4.92 -3.15
CA VAL A 81 -0.71 5.38 -3.82
C VAL A 81 -1.87 5.46 -2.82
N ILE A 82 -2.03 4.46 -1.97
CA ILE A 82 -3.11 4.45 -0.98
C ILE A 82 -2.87 5.47 0.15
N GLU A 83 -1.61 5.71 0.53
CA GLU A 83 -1.24 6.77 1.45
C GLU A 83 -1.61 8.14 0.87
N GLU A 84 -1.25 8.41 -0.38
CA GLU A 84 -1.56 9.65 -1.07
C GLU A 84 -3.07 9.85 -1.27
N PHE A 85 -3.77 8.80 -1.70
CA PHE A 85 -5.22 8.81 -1.83
C PHE A 85 -5.91 9.18 -0.51
N LEU A 86 -5.54 8.53 0.59
CA LEU A 86 -6.13 8.83 1.90
C LEU A 86 -5.75 10.23 2.38
N ARG A 87 -4.54 10.68 2.13
CA ARG A 87 -4.09 12.02 2.49
C ARG A 87 -4.92 13.09 1.79
N GLU A 88 -5.10 12.99 0.48
CA GLU A 88 -5.93 13.91 -0.31
C GLU A 88 -7.41 13.87 0.15
N LEU A 89 -7.95 12.68 0.34
CA LEU A 89 -9.33 12.48 0.78
C LEU A 89 -9.61 13.10 2.16
N LEU A 90 -8.65 12.98 3.08
CA LEU A 90 -8.75 13.48 4.45
C LEU A 90 -8.37 14.95 4.59
N GLY A 91 -7.81 15.56 3.53
CA GLY A 91 -7.27 16.92 3.59
C GLY A 91 -6.09 17.07 4.55
N GLY A 92 -5.33 15.98 4.77
CA GLY A 92 -4.18 15.96 5.65
C GLY A 92 -2.88 16.31 4.93
N LYS A 93 -1.81 16.47 5.72
CA LYS A 93 -0.44 16.68 5.22
C LYS A 93 0.42 15.45 5.56
N SER A 94 1.46 15.19 4.77
CA SER A 94 2.48 14.21 5.18
C SER A 94 3.26 14.74 6.39
N GLY A 95 3.55 13.90 7.35
CA GLY A 95 4.44 14.26 8.45
C GLY A 95 5.83 14.69 7.95
N LYS A 96 6.26 14.16 6.80
CA LYS A 96 7.53 14.53 6.16
C LYS A 96 7.56 15.95 5.63
N ASP A 97 6.40 16.57 5.39
CA ASP A 97 6.29 17.95 4.88
C ASP A 97 6.40 19.00 5.99
N TYR A 98 6.47 18.59 7.27
CA TYR A 98 6.62 19.52 8.39
C TYR A 98 8.04 20.06 8.50
N PRO A 99 8.20 21.33 8.95
CA PRO A 99 9.51 21.92 9.18
C PRO A 99 10.36 21.05 10.10
N GLY A 100 11.61 20.78 9.71
CA GLY A 100 12.54 19.94 10.46
C GLY A 100 12.42 18.44 10.17
N CYS A 101 11.51 18.01 9.29
CA CYS A 101 11.43 16.62 8.81
C CYS A 101 12.24 16.40 7.51
N MET A 102 12.73 17.43 6.88
CA MET A 102 13.57 17.32 5.70
C MET A 102 15.02 17.00 6.09
N GLY A 103 15.56 15.87 5.59
CA GLY A 103 16.95 15.47 5.76
C GLY A 103 17.16 14.18 6.55
N ARG A 104 18.37 13.61 6.40
CA ARG A 104 18.75 12.39 7.13
C ARG A 104 18.90 12.72 8.62
N GLY A 105 18.12 12.06 9.46
CA GLY A 105 18.20 12.21 10.91
C GLY A 105 17.15 13.14 11.53
N ALA A 106 16.13 13.57 10.79
CA ALA A 106 14.97 14.23 11.35
C ALA A 106 14.34 13.38 12.47
N LYS A 107 14.33 13.92 13.70
CA LYS A 107 13.89 13.18 14.90
C LYS A 107 12.58 13.71 15.49
N GLN A 108 11.85 14.55 14.76
CA GLN A 108 10.58 15.06 15.26
C GLN A 108 9.52 13.95 15.15
N TRP A 109 8.72 13.78 16.17
CA TRP A 109 7.66 12.79 16.26
C TRP A 109 6.69 12.84 15.07
N VAL A 110 6.43 14.03 14.52
CA VAL A 110 5.51 14.24 13.41
C VAL A 110 6.01 13.62 12.10
N CYS A 111 7.33 13.54 11.90
CA CYS A 111 7.94 13.06 10.65
C CYS A 111 7.66 11.60 10.33
N TRP A 112 7.27 10.82 11.32
CA TRP A 112 6.99 9.39 11.18
C TRP A 112 5.61 9.11 10.56
N TRP A 113 4.67 10.04 10.69
CA TRP A 113 3.29 9.82 10.29
C TRP A 113 3.06 10.04 8.81
N ASP A 114 2.32 9.11 8.19
CA ASP A 114 1.98 9.18 6.78
C ASP A 114 0.97 10.31 6.51
N ILE A 115 0.05 10.55 7.46
CA ILE A 115 -0.95 11.62 7.38
C ILE A 115 -1.10 12.31 8.73
N VAL A 116 -1.09 13.64 8.71
CA VAL A 116 -1.39 14.51 9.85
C VAL A 116 -2.60 15.36 9.52
N ILE A 117 -3.63 15.29 10.34
CA ILE A 117 -4.88 16.03 10.19
C ILE A 117 -4.99 16.99 11.37
N GLU A 118 -4.81 18.26 11.11
CA GLU A 118 -4.92 19.31 12.10
C GLU A 118 -6.40 19.67 12.37
N GLY A 119 -6.67 20.16 13.57
CA GLY A 119 -8.00 20.60 13.97
C GLY A 119 -8.56 19.79 15.13
N GLU A 120 -9.37 20.46 15.96
CA GLU A 120 -9.98 19.83 17.14
C GLU A 120 -10.74 18.55 16.78
N TYR A 121 -10.46 17.47 17.51
CA TYR A 121 -11.09 16.19 17.37
C TYR A 121 -11.51 15.64 18.74
N LYS A 122 -12.73 15.13 18.85
CA LYS A 122 -13.27 14.59 20.10
C LYS A 122 -13.57 13.10 19.97
N GLU A 123 -13.02 12.31 20.87
CA GLU A 123 -13.27 10.87 20.97
C GLU A 123 -13.29 10.43 22.43
N GLY A 124 -14.31 9.65 22.84
CA GLY A 124 -14.41 9.08 24.20
C GLY A 124 -14.35 10.13 25.32
N GLY A 125 -14.85 11.35 25.10
CA GLY A 125 -14.79 12.46 26.05
C GLY A 125 -13.45 13.19 26.12
N THR A 126 -12.44 12.75 25.35
CA THR A 126 -11.15 13.43 25.23
C THR A 126 -11.12 14.32 24.00
N THR A 127 -10.57 15.54 24.15
CA THR A 127 -10.34 16.47 23.05
C THR A 127 -8.88 16.42 22.62
N PHE A 128 -8.65 16.22 21.33
CA PHE A 128 -7.34 16.19 20.69
C PHE A 128 -7.16 17.42 19.79
N ARG A 129 -5.90 17.81 19.54
CA ARG A 129 -5.52 18.89 18.63
C ARG A 129 -5.63 18.50 17.16
N GLY A 130 -5.67 17.18 16.91
CA GLY A 130 -5.71 16.60 15.59
C GLY A 130 -5.61 15.09 15.64
N ARG A 131 -5.45 14.49 14.47
CA ARG A 131 -5.25 13.06 14.28
C ARG A 131 -4.01 12.79 13.47
N VAL A 132 -3.33 11.70 13.75
CA VAL A 132 -2.19 11.22 12.96
C VAL A 132 -2.43 9.78 12.55
N VAL A 133 -2.08 9.44 11.32
CA VAL A 133 -2.39 8.14 10.75
C VAL A 133 -1.14 7.53 10.12
N SER A 134 -0.82 6.31 10.51
CA SER A 134 0.09 5.46 9.76
C SER A 134 -0.72 4.53 8.88
N VAL A 135 -0.44 4.52 7.59
CA VAL A 135 -1.18 3.77 6.58
C VAL A 135 -0.41 2.51 6.19
N LYS A 136 -1.08 1.38 6.18
CA LYS A 136 -0.56 0.12 5.64
C LYS A 136 -1.60 -0.46 4.68
N SER A 137 -1.14 -1.00 3.56
CA SER A 137 -2.04 -1.59 2.58
C SER A 137 -2.84 -2.77 3.17
N GLY A 138 -2.26 -3.55 4.09
CA GLY A 138 -3.00 -4.63 4.74
C GLY A 138 -2.20 -5.33 5.84
N PRO A 139 -2.81 -6.29 6.56
CA PRO A 139 -2.21 -6.94 7.72
C PRO A 139 -0.99 -7.82 7.40
N ALA A 140 -0.87 -8.32 6.16
CA ALA A 140 0.27 -9.15 5.74
C ALA A 140 1.62 -8.42 5.79
N ASN A 141 1.60 -7.09 5.72
CA ASN A 141 2.80 -6.25 5.75
C ASN A 141 3.15 -5.74 7.15
N ILE A 142 2.52 -6.30 8.19
CA ILE A 142 2.70 -5.87 9.57
C ILE A 142 3.40 -6.98 10.35
N ASN A 143 4.57 -6.65 10.88
CA ASN A 143 5.31 -7.50 11.81
C ASN A 143 5.38 -6.85 13.21
N LYS A 144 5.98 -7.57 14.17
CA LYS A 144 6.11 -7.10 15.55
C LYS A 144 6.92 -5.82 15.67
N ASP A 145 7.93 -5.63 14.84
CA ASP A 145 8.80 -4.45 14.91
C ASP A 145 8.05 -3.20 14.49
N ILE A 146 7.26 -3.28 13.41
CA ILE A 146 6.38 -2.21 12.94
C ILE A 146 5.36 -1.82 14.03
N LEU A 147 4.77 -2.81 14.72
CA LEU A 147 3.81 -2.54 15.79
C LEU A 147 4.48 -1.92 17.02
N SER A 148 5.69 -2.33 17.34
CA SER A 148 6.47 -1.75 18.44
C SER A 148 6.88 -0.31 18.13
N GLU A 149 7.26 -0.04 16.89
CA GLU A 149 7.55 1.32 16.43
C GLU A 149 6.29 2.18 16.46
N PHE A 150 5.17 1.71 15.88
CA PHE A 150 3.89 2.41 15.94
C PHE A 150 3.50 2.75 17.39
N ALA A 151 3.62 1.80 18.32
CA ALA A 151 3.25 2.01 19.72
C ALA A 151 4.07 3.13 20.38
N ARG A 152 5.37 3.19 20.10
CA ARG A 152 6.25 4.26 20.60
C ARG A 152 5.86 5.62 20.03
N GLU A 153 5.63 5.70 18.72
CA GLU A 153 5.25 6.94 18.05
C GLU A 153 3.81 7.37 18.44
N ALA A 154 2.92 6.41 18.70
CA ALA A 154 1.58 6.68 19.21
C ALA A 154 1.61 7.33 20.60
N ALA A 155 2.44 6.81 21.51
CA ALA A 155 2.62 7.41 22.83
C ALA A 155 3.15 8.86 22.74
N GLN A 156 4.09 9.12 21.82
CA GLN A 156 4.61 10.47 21.59
C GLN A 156 3.53 11.40 21.03
N ALA A 157 2.75 10.94 20.02
CA ALA A 157 1.67 11.72 19.43
C ALA A 157 0.59 12.08 20.45
N GLU A 158 0.20 11.15 21.32
CA GLU A 158 -0.74 11.40 22.42
C GLU A 158 -0.19 12.44 23.41
N GLY A 159 1.09 12.36 23.73
CA GLY A 159 1.78 13.38 24.55
C GLY A 159 1.77 14.77 23.92
N GLN A 160 1.64 14.88 22.61
CA GLN A 160 1.48 16.14 21.87
C GLN A 160 0.01 16.53 21.65
N GLY A 161 -0.93 15.74 22.16
CA GLY A 161 -2.37 15.99 22.06
C GLY A 161 -2.99 15.55 20.73
N TYR A 162 -2.36 14.63 19.98
CA TYR A 162 -2.91 14.05 18.77
C TYR A 162 -3.47 12.65 19.01
N ARG A 163 -4.53 12.30 18.27
CA ARG A 163 -5.09 10.95 18.28
C ARG A 163 -4.42 10.10 17.20
N PRO A 164 -3.64 9.06 17.56
CA PRO A 164 -2.95 8.21 16.60
C PRO A 164 -3.82 7.05 16.11
N TYR A 165 -3.69 6.71 14.82
CA TYR A 165 -4.34 5.57 14.18
C TYR A 165 -3.36 4.79 13.28
N LEU A 166 -3.53 3.46 13.29
CA LEU A 166 -2.96 2.54 12.31
C LEU A 166 -4.08 2.15 11.34
N ALA A 167 -4.06 2.66 10.14
CA ALA A 167 -5.06 2.40 9.11
C ALA A 167 -4.62 1.24 8.20
N LEU A 168 -5.37 0.15 8.22
CA LEU A 168 -5.24 -0.99 7.32
C LEU A 168 -6.32 -0.90 6.26
N THR A 169 -5.95 -0.68 5.01
CA THR A 169 -6.95 -0.42 3.97
C THR A 169 -7.79 -1.64 3.60
N TYR A 170 -7.29 -2.85 3.90
CA TYR A 170 -8.04 -4.09 3.80
C TYR A 170 -7.64 -5.09 4.89
N GLY A 171 -8.36 -6.20 5.00
CA GLY A 171 -8.09 -7.30 5.92
C GLY A 171 -9.17 -7.40 7.00
N PRO A 172 -10.24 -8.18 6.78
CA PRO A 172 -11.39 -8.25 7.69
C PRO A 172 -11.05 -8.83 9.08
N ARG A 173 -9.86 -9.41 9.24
CA ARG A 173 -9.42 -10.07 10.48
C ARG A 173 -8.06 -9.56 10.93
N ALA A 174 -8.03 -8.34 11.47
CA ALA A 174 -6.82 -7.78 12.08
C ALA A 174 -6.61 -8.21 13.55
N PHE A 175 -7.24 -9.31 14.00
CA PHE A 175 -7.20 -9.75 15.39
C PHE A 175 -5.77 -9.94 15.91
N ASN A 176 -4.89 -10.58 15.12
CA ASN A 176 -3.49 -10.77 15.51
C ASN A 176 -2.74 -9.43 15.63
N VAL A 177 -3.05 -8.47 14.78
CA VAL A 177 -2.47 -7.12 14.82
C VAL A 177 -2.84 -6.42 16.14
N VAL A 178 -4.13 -6.45 16.49
CA VAL A 178 -4.64 -5.83 17.73
C VAL A 178 -4.00 -6.48 18.97
N ASN A 179 -3.92 -7.81 19.02
CA ASN A 179 -3.34 -8.51 20.16
C ASN A 179 -1.83 -8.22 20.33
N THR A 180 -1.07 -8.23 19.25
CA THR A 180 0.35 -7.90 19.28
C THR A 180 0.57 -6.44 19.66
N LEU A 181 -0.29 -5.54 19.16
CA LEU A 181 -0.21 -4.11 19.45
C LEU A 181 -0.46 -3.82 20.94
N ARG A 182 -1.37 -4.55 21.60
CA ARG A 182 -1.68 -4.37 23.02
C ARG A 182 -0.42 -4.40 23.89
N GLU A 183 0.43 -5.38 23.70
CA GLU A 183 1.67 -5.51 24.45
C GLU A 183 2.66 -4.40 24.11
N SER A 184 2.78 -4.07 22.84
CA SER A 184 3.66 -2.99 22.39
C SER A 184 3.25 -1.62 22.94
N LEU A 185 1.95 -1.31 22.99
CA LEU A 185 1.42 -0.07 23.58
C LEU A 185 1.69 -0.01 25.09
N ARG A 186 1.50 -1.14 25.83
CA ARG A 186 1.79 -1.22 27.25
C ARG A 186 3.27 -0.94 27.54
N VAL A 187 4.16 -1.51 26.75
CA VAL A 187 5.62 -1.29 26.88
C VAL A 187 6.00 0.16 26.55
N ALA A 188 5.33 0.77 25.59
CA ALA A 188 5.58 2.17 25.17
C ALA A 188 4.97 3.21 26.11
N GLY A 189 4.14 2.80 27.08
CA GLY A 189 3.46 3.71 28.01
C GLY A 189 2.29 4.49 27.39
N ALA A 190 1.78 4.05 26.23
CA ALA A 190 0.58 4.60 25.62
C ALA A 190 -0.68 4.16 26.39
N ARG A 191 -1.80 4.85 26.18
CA ARG A 191 -3.08 4.47 26.77
C ARG A 191 -3.56 3.14 26.19
N VAL A 192 -3.83 2.15 27.05
CA VAL A 192 -4.06 0.75 26.64
C VAL A 192 -5.50 0.29 26.83
N ASP A 193 -6.44 1.19 27.11
CA ASP A 193 -7.81 0.82 27.47
C ASP A 193 -8.47 -0.09 26.43
N ASP A 194 -8.29 0.19 25.13
CA ASP A 194 -8.61 -0.74 24.03
C ASP A 194 -7.68 -0.53 22.82
N PRO A 195 -6.71 -1.45 22.58
CA PRO A 195 -5.85 -1.38 21.41
C PRO A 195 -6.61 -1.37 20.08
N GLY A 196 -7.84 -1.89 20.06
CA GLY A 196 -8.72 -1.85 18.88
C GLY A 196 -9.08 -0.44 18.45
N HIS A 197 -9.02 0.54 19.34
CA HIS A 197 -9.25 1.95 19.01
C HIS A 197 -8.12 2.59 18.20
N TYR A 198 -6.92 2.00 18.19
CA TYR A 198 -5.80 2.47 17.37
C TYR A 198 -5.81 1.87 15.97
N VAL A 199 -6.51 0.74 15.75
CA VAL A 199 -6.45 -0.01 14.50
C VAL A 199 -7.76 0.14 13.73
N LEU A 200 -7.70 0.82 12.61
CA LEU A 200 -8.81 0.99 11.69
C LEU A 200 -8.64 0.06 10.50
N VAL A 201 -9.66 -0.73 10.15
CA VAL A 201 -9.56 -1.73 9.09
C VAL A 201 -10.68 -1.54 8.06
N GLY A 202 -10.29 -1.43 6.79
CA GLY A 202 -11.23 -1.37 5.66
C GLY A 202 -12.25 -0.24 5.83
N ARG A 203 -13.54 -0.58 5.95
CA ARG A 203 -14.64 0.39 6.11
C ARG A 203 -14.46 1.35 7.30
N LYS A 204 -13.92 0.86 8.43
CA LYS A 204 -13.71 1.66 9.63
C LYS A 204 -12.73 2.82 9.40
N VAL A 205 -11.82 2.72 8.45
CA VAL A 205 -10.91 3.83 8.10
C VAL A 205 -11.74 5.05 7.70
N TYR A 206 -12.74 4.87 6.86
CA TYR A 206 -13.60 5.96 6.39
C TYR A 206 -14.59 6.42 7.46
N GLU A 207 -15.22 5.48 8.16
CA GLU A 207 -16.21 5.78 9.21
C GLU A 207 -15.60 6.63 10.33
N VAL A 208 -14.40 6.29 10.78
CA VAL A 208 -13.72 7.02 11.88
C VAL A 208 -13.07 8.32 11.38
N LEU A 209 -12.40 8.27 10.24
CA LEU A 209 -11.61 9.42 9.79
C LEU A 209 -12.45 10.47 9.05
N LEU A 210 -13.56 10.07 8.41
CA LEU A 210 -14.47 10.99 7.69
C LEU A 210 -15.85 11.13 8.33
N GLY A 211 -16.17 10.27 9.31
CA GLY A 211 -17.51 10.24 9.90
C GLY A 211 -18.60 9.66 8.99
N GLN A 212 -18.22 9.02 7.87
CA GLN A 212 -19.16 8.45 6.88
C GLN A 212 -18.66 7.13 6.33
N SER A 213 -19.58 6.19 6.08
CA SER A 213 -19.27 4.89 5.45
C SER A 213 -19.27 5.01 3.92
N ILE A 214 -18.16 5.42 3.35
CA ILE A 214 -18.01 5.63 1.90
C ILE A 214 -17.20 4.55 1.17
N TYR A 215 -16.83 3.50 1.88
CA TYR A 215 -15.96 2.45 1.34
C TYR A 215 -16.45 1.86 0.01
N ASP A 216 -17.73 1.50 -0.07
CA ASP A 216 -18.31 0.89 -1.27
C ASP A 216 -18.33 1.88 -2.44
N TYR A 217 -18.60 3.15 -2.16
CA TYR A 217 -18.54 4.20 -3.17
C TYR A 217 -17.12 4.35 -3.72
N VAL A 218 -16.10 4.40 -2.84
CA VAL A 218 -14.69 4.48 -3.26
C VAL A 218 -14.30 3.27 -4.12
N ILE A 219 -14.64 2.04 -3.68
CA ILE A 219 -14.32 0.82 -4.45
C ILE A 219 -15.00 0.83 -5.81
N LYS A 220 -16.27 1.20 -5.87
CA LYS A 220 -17.00 1.31 -7.14
C LYS A 220 -16.32 2.29 -8.08
N ARG A 221 -16.01 3.50 -7.61
CA ARG A 221 -15.37 4.54 -8.43
C ARG A 221 -13.95 4.15 -8.84
N ALA A 222 -13.17 3.54 -7.94
CA ALA A 222 -11.85 3.04 -8.27
C ALA A 222 -11.88 1.94 -9.35
N SER A 223 -12.87 1.04 -9.29
CA SER A 223 -13.04 -0.01 -10.32
C SER A 223 -13.36 0.57 -11.69
N GLU A 224 -14.18 1.63 -11.77
CA GLU A 224 -14.49 2.32 -13.04
C GLU A 224 -13.24 2.99 -13.68
N ILE A 225 -12.26 3.37 -12.85
CA ILE A 225 -10.97 3.88 -13.32
C ILE A 225 -10.08 2.73 -13.82
N GLY A 226 -10.04 1.62 -13.09
CA GLY A 226 -9.21 0.44 -13.41
C GLY A 226 -9.57 -0.21 -14.75
N VAL A 227 -10.84 -0.17 -15.15
CA VAL A 227 -11.31 -0.71 -16.45
C VAL A 227 -10.62 -0.06 -17.67
N ARG A 228 -10.01 1.12 -17.51
CA ARG A 228 -9.33 1.83 -18.62
C ARG A 228 -7.99 1.21 -19.01
N VAL A 229 -7.42 0.34 -18.17
CA VAL A 229 -6.17 -0.36 -18.44
C VAL A 229 -6.43 -1.86 -18.37
N ASP A 230 -6.44 -2.52 -19.52
CA ASP A 230 -6.48 -3.99 -19.57
C ASP A 230 -5.09 -4.55 -19.23
N LEU A 231 -4.85 -4.67 -17.91
CA LEU A 231 -3.58 -5.15 -17.40
C LEU A 231 -3.28 -6.59 -17.85
N ARG A 232 -4.33 -7.42 -18.00
CA ARG A 232 -4.16 -8.81 -18.46
C ARG A 232 -3.67 -8.84 -19.91
N ALA A 233 -4.33 -8.11 -20.81
CA ALA A 233 -3.92 -8.04 -22.20
C ALA A 233 -2.47 -7.51 -22.33
N LEU A 234 -2.10 -6.49 -21.55
CA LEU A 234 -0.73 -5.97 -21.52
C LEU A 234 0.30 -7.01 -21.04
N ILE A 235 -0.05 -7.82 -20.04
CA ILE A 235 0.83 -8.88 -19.56
C ILE A 235 0.98 -9.96 -20.63
N ASP A 236 -0.11 -10.41 -21.22
CA ASP A 236 -0.12 -11.46 -22.26
C ASP A 236 0.70 -11.03 -23.48
N GLU A 237 0.54 -9.78 -23.93
CA GLU A 237 1.34 -9.18 -25.02
C GLU A 237 2.84 -9.16 -24.66
N LYS A 238 3.18 -8.75 -23.46
CA LYS A 238 4.56 -8.68 -23.00
C LYS A 238 5.20 -10.06 -22.85
N VAL A 239 4.45 -11.05 -22.38
CA VAL A 239 4.90 -12.46 -22.33
C VAL A 239 5.23 -12.97 -23.73
N GLN A 240 4.37 -12.71 -24.72
CA GLN A 240 4.63 -13.08 -26.11
C GLN A 240 5.90 -12.41 -26.65
N GLU A 241 6.03 -11.10 -26.46
CA GLU A 241 7.21 -10.33 -26.90
C GLU A 241 8.51 -10.92 -26.32
N ILE A 242 8.56 -11.16 -25.02
CA ILE A 242 9.74 -11.71 -24.34
C ILE A 242 10.01 -13.15 -24.80
N THR A 243 8.95 -13.96 -24.96
CA THR A 243 9.08 -15.34 -25.48
C THR A 243 9.73 -15.35 -26.85
N GLU A 244 9.29 -14.48 -27.76
CA GLU A 244 9.89 -14.37 -29.10
C GLU A 244 11.35 -13.92 -29.07
N GLN A 245 11.69 -12.98 -28.18
CA GLN A 245 13.06 -12.52 -28.02
C GLN A 245 13.97 -13.64 -27.47
N LEU A 246 13.50 -14.40 -26.47
CA LEU A 246 14.23 -15.56 -25.95
C LEU A 246 14.45 -16.63 -27.02
N ARG A 247 13.45 -16.96 -27.82
CA ARG A 247 13.55 -17.92 -28.94
C ARG A 247 14.57 -17.51 -30.02
N LYS A 248 14.78 -16.21 -30.21
CA LYS A 248 15.78 -15.68 -31.13
C LYS A 248 17.20 -15.76 -30.57
N GLN A 249 17.35 -15.66 -29.25
CA GLN A 249 18.66 -15.57 -28.59
C GLN A 249 19.20 -16.93 -28.13
N TYR A 250 18.30 -17.87 -27.78
CA TYR A 250 18.66 -19.16 -27.19
C TYR A 250 18.00 -20.31 -27.91
N LYS A 251 18.74 -21.42 -27.99
CA LYS A 251 18.26 -22.65 -28.61
C LYS A 251 17.18 -23.33 -27.77
N ASP A 252 17.37 -23.36 -26.46
CA ASP A 252 16.45 -23.96 -25.49
C ASP A 252 16.60 -23.31 -24.11
N VAL A 253 15.67 -23.64 -23.20
CA VAL A 253 15.66 -23.10 -21.82
C VAL A 253 16.91 -23.51 -21.04
N ASN A 254 17.49 -24.69 -21.31
CA ASN A 254 18.71 -25.13 -20.60
C ASN A 254 19.90 -24.29 -20.98
N GLU A 255 19.99 -23.82 -22.22
CA GLU A 255 21.02 -22.87 -22.65
C GLU A 255 20.88 -21.53 -21.93
N LEU A 256 19.67 -20.99 -21.87
CA LEU A 256 19.36 -19.78 -21.09
C LEU A 256 19.76 -19.95 -19.62
N LEU A 257 19.31 -21.03 -18.95
CA LEU A 257 19.59 -21.26 -17.53
C LEU A 257 21.08 -21.39 -17.22
N ARG A 258 21.88 -21.94 -18.16
CA ARG A 258 23.35 -22.00 -18.03
C ARG A 258 24.01 -20.64 -18.11
N GLN A 259 23.45 -19.71 -18.85
CA GLN A 259 23.97 -18.33 -18.90
C GLN A 259 23.63 -17.48 -17.67
N LEU A 260 22.63 -17.91 -16.90
CA LEU A 260 22.22 -17.24 -15.66
C LEU A 260 23.02 -17.73 -14.43
N SER A 261 23.85 -18.73 -14.59
CA SER A 261 24.73 -19.28 -13.56
C SER A 261 26.14 -18.74 -13.71
#